data_18722bd5d8b8cb82261a21484131be2a
#
_entry.id   18722bd5d8b8cb82261a21484131be2a
#
_cell.length_a   1.000
_cell.length_b   1.000
_cell.length_c   1.000
_cell.angle_alpha   90.00
_cell.angle_beta   90.00
_cell.angle_gamma   90.00
#
_symmetry.space_group_name_H-M   'P 1'
#
loop_
_entity.id
_entity.type
_entity.pdbx_description
1 polymer ?
#
loop_
_entity_poly.entity_id
_entity_poly.type
_entity_poly.pdbx_seq_one_letter_code
_entity_poly.pdbx_strand_id
1 'polypeptide(L)'
;MITLAFDKHYECPDCEKDLKLHEELSSKTWLCPDCSTPVHVRVADEKGNSYTLERKPAKSLQVGDLVILEPRLDRDYQVLSSTSAGKGKWRLALKQYRAITVDANDHYSIIVGGWL
;
A
#
# COMPACT_ATOMS: atom_id res chain seq x y z
N MET A 1 -6.05 -5.89 2.33
CA MET A 1 -5.30 -6.99 2.97
C MET A 1 -3.83 -6.87 2.58
N ILE A 2 -2.94 -7.02 3.53
CA ILE A 2 -1.50 -6.88 3.30
C ILE A 2 -0.80 -8.16 3.69
N THR A 3 0.08 -8.65 2.83
CA THR A 3 1.00 -9.73 3.15
C THR A 3 2.41 -9.18 3.30
N LEU A 4 3.22 -9.80 4.14
CA LEU A 4 4.62 -9.43 4.34
C LEU A 4 5.56 -10.34 3.55
N ALA A 5 5.01 -11.35 2.87
CA ALA A 5 5.80 -12.41 2.25
C ALA A 5 6.78 -11.92 1.18
N PHE A 6 6.44 -10.82 0.49
CA PHE A 6 7.26 -10.28 -0.59
C PHE A 6 8.04 -9.04 -0.19
N ASP A 7 7.93 -8.61 1.07
CA ASP A 7 8.63 -7.42 1.54
C ASP A 7 10.14 -7.69 1.63
N LYS A 8 10.92 -6.82 1.01
CA LYS A 8 12.38 -6.95 0.99
C LYS A 8 13.08 -5.83 1.73
N HIS A 9 12.48 -4.64 1.77
CA HIS A 9 13.16 -3.47 2.30
C HIS A 9 12.15 -2.40 2.67
N TYR A 10 12.42 -1.68 3.76
CA TYR A 10 11.61 -0.54 4.20
C TYR A 10 12.51 0.67 4.36
N GLU A 11 12.10 1.80 3.78
CA GLU A 11 12.86 3.04 3.91
C GLU A 11 11.94 4.25 4.01
N CYS A 12 12.40 5.27 4.73
CA CYS A 12 11.75 6.57 4.73
C CYS A 12 12.36 7.42 3.61
N PRO A 13 11.57 7.87 2.62
CA PRO A 13 12.11 8.67 1.53
C PRO A 13 12.55 10.07 1.98
N ASP A 14 11.94 10.62 3.03
CA ASP A 14 12.29 11.94 3.53
C ASP A 14 13.53 11.93 4.42
N CYS A 15 13.63 10.93 5.31
CA CYS A 15 14.79 10.79 6.20
C CYS A 15 15.96 10.07 5.54
N GLU A 16 15.74 9.48 4.38
CA GLU A 16 16.74 8.71 3.64
C GLU A 16 17.41 7.63 4.50
N LYS A 17 16.59 6.92 5.29
CA LYS A 17 17.10 5.87 6.16
C LYS A 17 16.28 4.60 6.04
N ASP A 18 16.95 3.47 6.30
CA ASP A 18 16.32 2.16 6.34
C ASP A 18 15.65 1.96 7.70
N LEU A 19 14.52 1.25 7.67
CA LEU A 19 13.74 0.96 8.86
C LEU A 19 13.52 -0.55 8.99
N LYS A 20 13.44 -1.02 10.22
CA LYS A 20 13.17 -2.42 10.52
C LYS A 20 11.74 -2.56 11.02
N LEU A 21 10.97 -3.43 10.34
CA LEU A 21 9.58 -3.68 10.72
C LEU A 21 9.52 -4.24 12.14
N HIS A 22 8.56 -3.74 12.90
CA HIS A 22 8.29 -4.06 14.31
C HIS A 22 9.39 -3.60 15.31
N GLU A 23 10.55 -3.16 14.84
CA GLU A 23 11.55 -2.54 15.69
C GLU A 23 11.45 -1.02 15.65
N GLU A 24 11.36 -0.46 14.45
CA GLU A 24 11.30 0.98 14.21
C GLU A 24 10.01 1.39 13.51
N LEU A 25 9.46 0.49 12.68
CA LEU A 25 8.30 0.74 11.85
C LEU A 25 7.11 -0.11 12.34
N SER A 26 5.97 0.54 12.55
CA SER A 26 4.74 -0.15 12.92
C SER A 26 3.97 -0.59 11.69
N SER A 27 3.56 -1.86 11.65
CA SER A 27 2.67 -2.39 10.61
C SER A 27 1.23 -1.91 10.77
N LYS A 28 0.93 -1.14 11.80
CA LYS A 28 -0.39 -0.54 11.99
C LYS A 28 -0.53 0.80 11.27
N THR A 29 0.57 1.51 11.08
CA THR A 29 0.55 2.84 10.49
C THR A 29 1.30 2.94 9.16
N TRP A 30 2.37 2.18 8.99
CA TRP A 30 3.28 2.23 7.84
C TRP A 30 3.86 3.63 7.62
N LEU A 31 4.01 4.39 8.71
CA LEU A 31 4.58 5.74 8.71
C LEU A 31 5.93 5.74 9.40
N CYS A 32 6.84 6.59 8.90
CA CYS A 32 8.13 6.79 9.54
C CYS A 32 7.92 7.32 10.97
N PRO A 33 8.56 6.72 12.00
CA PRO A 33 8.38 7.17 13.38
C PRO A 33 8.91 8.57 13.63
N ASP A 34 9.87 9.04 12.81
CA ASP A 34 10.49 10.34 13.01
C ASP A 34 9.77 11.49 12.33
N CYS A 35 9.20 11.27 11.15
CA CYS A 35 8.62 12.35 10.35
C CYS A 35 7.19 12.08 9.90
N SER A 36 6.62 10.92 10.22
CA SER A 36 5.26 10.51 9.86
C SER A 36 4.99 10.44 8.35
N THR A 37 6.04 10.40 7.54
CA THR A 37 5.91 10.20 6.09
C THR A 37 5.63 8.72 5.81
N PRO A 38 4.73 8.39 4.85
CA PRO A 38 4.54 7.01 4.44
C PRO A 38 5.85 6.39 3.97
N VAL A 39 6.18 5.22 4.53
CA VAL A 39 7.42 4.54 4.15
C VAL A 39 7.30 3.91 2.79
N HIS A 40 8.43 3.81 2.08
CA HIS A 40 8.52 3.05 0.84
C HIS A 40 8.86 1.61 1.16
N VAL A 41 8.00 0.69 0.71
CA VAL A 41 8.19 -0.74 0.89
C VAL A 41 8.62 -1.31 -0.45
N ARG A 42 9.81 -1.90 -0.50
CA ARG A 42 10.30 -2.55 -1.71
C ARG A 42 9.90 -4.01 -1.67
N VAL A 43 9.17 -4.45 -2.68
CA VAL A 43 8.66 -5.81 -2.78
C VAL A 43 9.17 -6.47 -4.06
N ALA A 44 9.37 -7.78 -3.98
CA ALA A 44 9.73 -8.58 -5.15
C ALA A 44 9.25 -10.02 -4.96
N ASP A 45 8.78 -10.63 -6.04
CA ASP A 45 8.41 -12.04 -6.03
C ASP A 45 9.41 -12.86 -6.85
N GLU A 46 9.20 -14.17 -6.92
CA GLU A 46 10.08 -15.09 -7.65
C GLU A 46 9.89 -15.02 -9.16
N LYS A 47 8.84 -14.35 -9.61
CA LYS A 47 8.47 -14.27 -11.03
C LYS A 47 9.03 -13.03 -11.73
N GLY A 48 9.83 -12.24 -11.02
CA GLY A 48 10.43 -11.04 -11.57
C GLY A 48 9.61 -9.76 -11.39
N ASN A 49 8.50 -9.82 -10.68
CA ASN A 49 7.72 -8.62 -10.35
C ASN A 49 8.36 -7.91 -9.16
N SER A 50 8.64 -6.62 -9.31
CA SER A 50 9.22 -5.82 -8.23
C SER A 50 8.71 -4.39 -8.32
N TYR A 51 8.38 -3.82 -7.15
CA TYR A 51 7.78 -2.50 -7.05
C TYR A 51 8.22 -1.81 -5.77
N THR A 52 8.09 -0.47 -5.78
CA THR A 52 8.11 0.34 -4.57
C THR A 52 6.68 0.70 -4.23
N LEU A 53 6.26 0.39 -3.02
CA LEU A 53 4.88 0.58 -2.57
C LEU A 53 4.82 1.56 -1.41
N GLU A 54 3.69 2.26 -1.29
CA GLU A 54 3.25 2.89 -0.05
C GLU A 54 2.02 2.13 0.44
N ARG A 55 1.86 2.04 1.76
CA ARG A 55 0.71 1.40 2.39
C ARG A 55 -0.12 2.45 3.09
N LYS A 56 -1.36 2.61 2.65
CA LYS A 56 -2.27 3.65 3.14
C LYS A 56 -3.62 3.06 3.51
N PRO A 57 -4.33 3.65 4.48
CA PRO A 57 -5.70 3.24 4.74
C PRO A 57 -6.59 3.50 3.53
N ALA A 58 -7.62 2.67 3.35
CA ALA A 58 -8.54 2.75 2.21
C ALA A 58 -9.07 4.16 2.00
N LYS A 59 -9.42 4.87 3.07
CA LYS A 59 -9.96 6.23 3.01
C LYS A 59 -8.98 7.26 2.44
N SER A 60 -7.70 6.94 2.36
CA SER A 60 -6.66 7.82 1.82
C SER A 60 -6.34 7.52 0.36
N LEU A 61 -6.92 6.48 -0.22
CA LEU A 61 -6.71 6.15 -1.63
C LEU A 61 -7.43 7.16 -2.51
N GLN A 62 -6.80 7.52 -3.63
CA GLN A 62 -7.31 8.54 -4.54
C GLN A 62 -7.52 7.95 -5.93
N VAL A 63 -8.40 8.57 -6.70
CA VAL A 63 -8.61 8.22 -8.11
C VAL A 63 -7.27 8.30 -8.83
N GLY A 64 -6.94 7.24 -9.58
CA GLY A 64 -5.68 7.12 -10.29
C GLY A 64 -4.61 6.31 -9.58
N ASP A 65 -4.75 6.06 -8.27
CA ASP A 65 -3.81 5.21 -7.56
C ASP A 65 -3.84 3.79 -8.13
N LEU A 66 -2.69 3.13 -8.18
CA LEU A 66 -2.54 1.76 -8.65
C LEU A 66 -2.42 0.83 -7.44
N VAL A 67 -3.45 0.07 -7.18
CA VAL A 67 -3.54 -0.82 -6.01
C VAL A 67 -3.10 -2.22 -6.38
N ILE A 68 -2.27 -2.81 -5.52
CA ILE A 68 -1.97 -4.24 -5.57
C ILE A 68 -2.84 -4.95 -4.53
N LEU A 69 -3.63 -5.92 -5.00
CA LEU A 69 -4.42 -6.78 -4.13
C LEU A 69 -3.61 -8.03 -3.84
N GLU A 70 -2.89 -7.99 -2.73
CA GLU A 70 -1.99 -9.06 -2.34
C GLU A 70 -2.73 -10.38 -2.06
N PRO A 71 -2.08 -11.53 -2.26
CA PRO A 71 -0.62 -11.69 -2.41
C PRO A 71 -0.08 -11.63 -3.85
N ARG A 72 -0.84 -11.12 -4.81
CA ARG A 72 -0.42 -11.13 -6.21
C ARG A 72 0.28 -9.82 -6.58
N LEU A 73 1.55 -9.90 -7.00
CA LEU A 73 2.31 -8.75 -7.49
C LEU A 73 2.27 -8.61 -9.01
N ASP A 74 1.69 -9.55 -9.72
CA ASP A 74 1.65 -9.57 -11.19
C ASP A 74 0.50 -8.72 -11.76
N ARG A 75 -0.30 -8.10 -10.91
CA ARG A 75 -1.46 -7.36 -11.35
C ARG A 75 -1.74 -6.17 -10.44
N ASP A 76 -2.00 -5.02 -11.06
CA ASP A 76 -2.45 -3.83 -10.35
C ASP A 76 -3.84 -3.40 -10.86
N TYR A 77 -4.51 -2.57 -10.07
CA TYR A 77 -5.84 -2.06 -10.41
C TYR A 77 -5.89 -0.56 -10.13
N GLN A 78 -6.31 0.20 -11.14
CA GLN A 78 -6.47 1.64 -10.99
C GLN A 78 -7.74 1.96 -10.20
N VAL A 79 -7.63 2.85 -9.22
CA VAL A 79 -8.77 3.34 -8.47
C VAL A 79 -9.58 4.29 -9.34
N LEU A 80 -10.84 3.97 -9.58
CA LEU A 80 -11.77 4.78 -10.36
C LEU A 80 -12.62 5.66 -9.48
N SER A 81 -12.96 5.21 -8.27
CA SER A 81 -13.64 6.03 -7.27
C SER A 81 -13.24 5.57 -5.87
N SER A 82 -13.28 6.52 -4.93
CA SER A 82 -12.88 6.29 -3.55
C SER A 82 -13.82 7.15 -2.69
N THR A 83 -14.81 6.52 -2.08
CA THR A 83 -15.89 7.23 -1.37
C THR A 83 -16.29 6.53 -0.09
N SER A 84 -16.84 7.31 0.85
CA SER A 84 -17.39 6.78 2.08
C SER A 84 -18.62 5.92 1.80
N ALA A 85 -18.70 4.76 2.45
CA ALA A 85 -19.88 3.90 2.42
C ALA A 85 -20.67 3.95 3.74
N GLY A 86 -20.30 4.87 4.63
CA GLY A 86 -20.95 5.03 5.94
C GLY A 86 -20.43 4.06 6.99
N LYS A 87 -20.64 4.41 8.27
CA LYS A 87 -20.33 3.55 9.44
C LYS A 87 -18.88 2.99 9.42
N GLY A 88 -17.90 3.83 9.05
CA GLY A 88 -16.50 3.40 9.01
C GLY A 88 -16.14 2.51 7.84
N LYS A 89 -17.01 2.40 6.86
CA LYS A 89 -16.76 1.63 5.63
C LYS A 89 -16.37 2.55 4.47
N TRP A 90 -15.63 2.00 3.53
CA TRP A 90 -15.13 2.73 2.37
C TRP A 90 -15.35 1.91 1.12
N ARG A 91 -15.78 2.57 0.05
CA ARG A 91 -16.04 1.93 -1.23
C ARG A 91 -14.97 2.34 -2.23
N LEU A 92 -14.32 1.34 -2.82
CA LEU A 92 -13.32 1.51 -3.87
C LEU A 92 -13.82 0.84 -5.14
N ALA A 93 -13.93 1.60 -6.23
CA ALA A 93 -14.17 1.04 -7.55
C ALA A 93 -12.84 0.89 -8.26
N LEU A 94 -12.52 -0.33 -8.69
CA LEU A 94 -11.25 -0.67 -9.28
C LEU A 94 -11.46 -1.06 -10.75
N LYS A 95 -10.62 -0.50 -11.64
CA LYS A 95 -10.71 -0.73 -13.08
C LYS A 95 -10.46 -2.20 -13.41
N GLN A 96 -11.34 -2.78 -14.23
CA GLN A 96 -11.27 -4.18 -14.68
C GLN A 96 -11.32 -5.19 -13.53
N TYR A 97 -11.89 -4.78 -12.41
CA TYR A 97 -12.13 -5.64 -11.28
C TYR A 97 -13.59 -5.46 -10.85
N ARG A 98 -13.81 -5.01 -9.64
CA ARG A 98 -15.16 -4.70 -9.14
C ARG A 98 -15.05 -3.63 -8.06
N ALA A 99 -16.18 -3.04 -7.69
CA ALA A 99 -16.23 -2.21 -6.51
C ALA A 99 -16.18 -3.12 -5.27
N ILE A 100 -15.38 -2.72 -4.29
CA ILE A 100 -15.26 -3.41 -3.02
C ILE A 100 -15.61 -2.44 -1.90
N THR A 101 -16.24 -2.96 -0.85
CA THR A 101 -16.53 -2.20 0.37
C THR A 101 -15.69 -2.79 1.48
N VAL A 102 -14.86 -1.95 2.08
CA VAL A 102 -13.86 -2.37 3.05
C VAL A 102 -13.92 -1.46 4.27
N ASP A 103 -13.17 -1.80 5.30
CA ASP A 103 -12.96 -0.92 6.44
C ASP A 103 -12.17 0.31 5.99
N ALA A 104 -12.62 1.51 6.37
CA ALA A 104 -11.95 2.75 5.96
C ALA A 104 -10.50 2.81 6.45
N ASN A 105 -10.19 2.12 7.54
CA ASN A 105 -8.85 2.09 8.13
C ASN A 105 -7.99 0.89 7.70
N ASP A 106 -8.53 -0.02 6.90
CA ASP A 106 -7.73 -1.12 6.35
C ASP A 106 -6.70 -0.57 5.39
N HIS A 107 -5.47 -1.05 5.50
CA HIS A 107 -4.38 -0.59 4.65
C HIS A 107 -4.31 -1.38 3.35
N TYR A 108 -3.97 -0.66 2.28
CA TYR A 108 -3.76 -1.20 0.94
C TYR A 108 -2.44 -0.71 0.38
N SER A 109 -1.80 -1.56 -0.42
CA SER A 109 -0.53 -1.24 -1.06
C SER A 109 -0.79 -0.56 -2.40
N ILE A 110 -0.17 0.61 -2.61
CA ILE A 110 -0.23 1.31 -3.89
C ILE A 110 1.17 1.44 -4.48
N ILE A 111 1.27 1.32 -5.80
CA ILE A 111 2.55 1.43 -6.51
C ILE A 111 2.92 2.91 -6.60
N VAL A 112 4.13 3.23 -6.14
CA VAL A 112 4.70 4.59 -6.28
C VAL A 112 5.95 4.60 -7.17
N GLY A 113 6.46 3.44 -7.55
CA GLY A 113 7.60 3.34 -8.45
C GLY A 113 8.05 1.91 -8.67
N GLY A 114 9.05 1.74 -9.51
CA GLY A 114 9.72 0.47 -9.70
C GLY A 114 10.82 0.28 -8.65
N TRP A 115 11.39 -0.90 -8.64
CA TRP A 115 12.56 -1.21 -7.82
C TRP A 115 13.67 -1.71 -8.72
N LEU A 116 14.74 -0.94 -8.77
CA LEU A 116 15.94 -1.29 -9.53
C LEU A 116 17.10 -1.58 -8.60
#